data_039279e4844b07dda8b03515e014b59e
#
_entry.id   039279e4844b07dda8b03515e014b59e
#
_cell.length_a   1.000
_cell.length_b   1.000
_cell.length_c   1.000
_cell.angle_alpha   90.00
_cell.angle_beta   90.00
_cell.angle_gamma   90.00
#
_symmetry.space_group_name_H-M   'P 1'
#
loop_
_entity.id
_entity.type
_entity.pdbx_description
1 polymer ?
#
loop_
_entity_poly.entity_id
_entity_poly.type
_entity_poly.pdbx_seq_one_letter_code
_entity_poly.pdbx_strand_id
1 'polypeptide(L)'
;MKKIKFYETSKLNKKYENNFIKNIKKINQSGRYILGQNVNIFEKKLADYCKSKYCVAVGNCVDAMKITFMAYKINGDLKDGDEVLVPANTYIASILGITSVNLKPVFVEPDPETFNICTKKIQTKINKKTKAILAVDLYGRPADLFALKKIAKKKKIKLIEDAAQSLGAKIKTS
;
A
#
# COMPACT_ATOMS: atom_id res chain seq x y z
N MET A 1 36.24 -1.43 -20.48
CA MET A 1 34.79 -1.70 -20.60
C MET A 1 33.99 -0.77 -19.70
N LYS A 2 32.94 -0.11 -20.21
CA LYS A 2 32.07 0.76 -19.41
C LYS A 2 31.21 -0.11 -18.50
N LYS A 3 31.34 0.02 -17.17
CA LYS A 3 30.59 -0.80 -16.19
C LYS A 3 29.12 -0.35 -16.20
N ILE A 4 28.21 -1.21 -16.59
CA ILE A 4 26.77 -0.95 -16.54
C ILE A 4 26.30 -1.28 -15.12
N LYS A 5 25.74 -0.28 -14.43
CA LYS A 5 25.16 -0.45 -13.09
C LYS A 5 23.74 -1.00 -13.23
N PHE A 6 23.37 -1.94 -12.37
CA PHE A 6 22.01 -2.48 -12.32
C PHE A 6 20.97 -1.39 -11.96
N TYR A 7 21.33 -0.49 -11.06
CA TYR A 7 20.49 0.62 -10.65
C TYR A 7 21.32 1.87 -10.33
N GLU A 8 20.91 3.03 -10.82
CA GLU A 8 21.66 4.28 -10.65
C GLU A 8 20.73 5.44 -10.26
N THR A 9 20.39 5.52 -8.97
CA THR A 9 19.55 6.58 -8.39
C THR A 9 20.12 7.97 -8.54
N SER A 10 21.47 8.08 -8.56
CA SER A 10 22.16 9.38 -8.65
C SER A 10 21.74 10.21 -9.87
N LYS A 11 21.47 9.56 -11.02
CA LYS A 11 21.00 10.26 -12.21
C LYS A 11 19.61 10.87 -12.07
N LEU A 12 18.71 10.16 -11.38
CA LEU A 12 17.37 10.66 -11.09
C LEU A 12 17.42 11.81 -10.09
N ASN A 13 18.22 11.66 -9.04
CA ASN A 13 18.31 12.63 -7.96
C ASN A 13 18.92 13.96 -8.42
N LYS A 14 19.93 13.93 -9.31
CA LYS A 14 20.59 15.12 -9.86
C LYS A 14 19.60 16.14 -10.45
N LYS A 15 18.53 15.68 -11.07
CA LYS A 15 17.48 16.55 -11.64
C LYS A 15 16.76 17.38 -10.57
N TYR A 16 16.64 16.86 -9.35
CA TYR A 16 15.88 17.47 -8.27
C TYR A 16 16.73 18.06 -7.17
N GLU A 17 18.07 17.95 -7.25
CA GLU A 17 19.04 18.29 -6.21
C GLU A 17 18.86 19.73 -5.69
N ASN A 18 18.82 20.72 -6.60
CA ASN A 18 18.66 22.12 -6.22
C ASN A 18 17.35 22.40 -5.47
N ASN A 19 16.25 21.76 -5.92
CA ASN A 19 14.96 21.91 -5.26
C ASN A 19 14.96 21.26 -3.87
N PHE A 20 15.61 20.11 -3.77
CA PHE A 20 15.75 19.38 -2.50
C PHE A 20 16.55 20.22 -1.48
N ILE A 21 17.71 20.73 -1.86
CA ILE A 21 18.55 21.60 -1.00
C ILE A 21 17.79 22.86 -0.57
N LYS A 22 17.09 23.50 -1.49
CA LYS A 22 16.26 24.69 -1.19
C LYS A 22 15.16 24.37 -0.16
N ASN A 23 14.50 23.25 -0.28
CA ASN A 23 13.44 22.85 0.64
C ASN A 23 14.00 22.47 2.02
N ILE A 24 15.13 21.76 2.10
CA ILE A 24 15.80 21.46 3.36
C ILE A 24 16.18 22.75 4.09
N LYS A 25 16.77 23.72 3.40
CA LYS A 25 17.12 25.02 4.00
C LYS A 25 15.88 25.71 4.59
N LYS A 26 14.76 25.71 3.89
CA LYS A 26 13.49 26.29 4.38
C LYS A 26 12.97 25.57 5.63
N ILE A 27 13.04 24.24 5.66
CA ILE A 27 12.62 23.44 6.82
C ILE A 27 13.48 23.78 8.03
N ASN A 28 14.81 23.80 7.85
CA ASN A 28 15.75 24.16 8.93
C ASN A 28 15.50 25.58 9.48
N GLN A 29 15.25 26.54 8.59
CA GLN A 29 14.95 27.93 9.01
C GLN A 29 13.61 28.03 9.75
N SER A 30 12.63 27.20 9.42
CA SER A 30 11.32 27.20 10.08
C SER A 30 11.35 26.51 11.46
N GLY A 31 12.34 25.66 11.73
CA GLY A 31 12.41 24.81 12.92
C GLY A 31 11.30 23.76 13.03
N ARG A 32 10.41 23.66 12.04
CA ARG A 32 9.26 22.72 12.02
C ARG A 32 9.60 21.46 11.23
N TYR A 33 10.07 20.43 11.92
CA TYR A 33 10.46 19.15 11.32
C TYR A 33 9.33 18.13 11.29
N ILE A 34 8.35 18.22 12.19
CA ILE A 34 7.23 17.28 12.34
C ILE A 34 5.92 18.04 12.09
N LEU A 35 5.01 17.43 11.36
CA LEU A 35 3.69 17.99 11.00
C LEU A 35 3.78 19.40 10.40
N GLY A 36 4.82 19.64 9.62
CA GLY A 36 5.06 20.94 8.96
C GLY A 36 4.22 21.10 7.69
N GLN A 37 4.23 22.32 7.16
CA GLN A 37 3.45 22.67 5.94
C GLN A 37 3.77 21.77 4.74
N ASN A 38 5.01 21.27 4.62
CA ASN A 38 5.39 20.38 3.51
C ASN A 38 4.64 19.05 3.55
N VAL A 39 4.31 18.53 4.74
CA VAL A 39 3.50 17.31 4.89
C VAL A 39 2.10 17.57 4.34
N ASN A 40 1.45 18.66 4.74
CA ASN A 40 0.11 19.01 4.27
C ASN A 40 0.07 19.21 2.75
N ILE A 41 1.10 19.86 2.18
CA ILE A 41 1.21 20.05 0.72
C ILE A 41 1.37 18.69 0.02
N PHE A 42 2.20 17.81 0.57
CA PHE A 42 2.41 16.47 0.02
C PHE A 42 1.12 15.65 0.06
N GLU A 43 0.44 15.60 1.20
CA GLU A 43 -0.82 14.87 1.39
C GLU A 43 -1.88 15.33 0.39
N LYS A 44 -2.05 16.65 0.24
CA LYS A 44 -2.98 17.21 -0.73
C LYS A 44 -2.63 16.79 -2.16
N LYS A 45 -1.37 16.98 -2.57
CA LYS A 45 -0.93 16.62 -3.93
C LYS A 45 -1.07 15.14 -4.21
N LEU A 46 -0.77 14.28 -3.24
CA LEU A 46 -0.90 12.84 -3.41
C LEU A 46 -2.37 12.41 -3.46
N ALA A 47 -3.23 12.99 -2.63
CA ALA A 47 -4.67 12.78 -2.70
C ALA A 47 -5.23 13.16 -4.08
N ASP A 48 -4.89 14.35 -4.60
CA ASP A 48 -5.29 14.82 -5.92
C ASP A 48 -4.78 13.89 -7.03
N TYR A 49 -3.52 13.45 -6.94
CA TYR A 49 -2.91 12.53 -7.91
C TYR A 49 -3.59 11.17 -7.95
N CYS A 50 -3.88 10.60 -6.78
CA CYS A 50 -4.58 9.31 -6.63
C CYS A 50 -6.10 9.43 -6.78
N LYS A 51 -6.64 10.64 -6.95
CA LYS A 51 -8.09 10.92 -6.94
C LYS A 51 -8.78 10.38 -5.68
N SER A 52 -8.08 10.38 -4.56
CA SER A 52 -8.61 10.01 -3.26
C SER A 52 -9.13 11.24 -2.52
N LYS A 53 -10.09 11.05 -1.61
CA LYS A 53 -10.64 12.14 -0.80
C LYS A 53 -9.63 12.65 0.23
N TYR A 54 -8.82 11.76 0.77
CA TYR A 54 -7.85 12.04 1.83
C TYR A 54 -6.54 11.31 1.56
N CYS A 55 -5.46 11.86 2.10
CA CYS A 55 -4.16 11.23 2.22
C CYS A 55 -3.60 11.54 3.61
N VAL A 56 -2.99 10.54 4.24
CA VAL A 56 -2.31 10.69 5.52
C VAL A 56 -0.88 10.18 5.34
N ALA A 57 0.10 11.06 5.51
CA ALA A 57 1.50 10.70 5.45
C ALA A 57 1.95 10.00 6.73
N VAL A 58 2.67 8.92 6.58
CA VAL A 58 3.21 8.11 7.69
C VAL A 58 4.68 7.78 7.44
N GLY A 59 5.36 7.15 8.39
CA GLY A 59 6.79 6.90 8.31
C GLY A 59 7.18 5.94 7.19
N ASN A 60 6.39 4.91 6.94
CA ASN A 60 6.63 3.88 5.92
C ASN A 60 5.36 3.09 5.63
N CYS A 61 5.41 2.17 4.64
CA CYS A 61 4.23 1.39 4.23
C CYS A 61 3.77 0.38 5.29
N VAL A 62 4.67 -0.14 6.15
CA VAL A 62 4.27 -1.02 7.27
C VAL A 62 3.40 -0.25 8.24
N ASP A 63 3.80 0.97 8.60
CA ASP A 63 3.02 1.84 9.47
C ASP A 63 1.68 2.23 8.82
N ALA A 64 1.66 2.48 7.51
CA ALA A 64 0.42 2.75 6.77
C ALA A 64 -0.58 1.59 6.91
N MET A 65 -0.13 0.35 6.68
CA MET A 65 -0.95 -0.85 6.81
C MET A 65 -1.42 -1.06 8.26
N LYS A 66 -0.49 -0.96 9.22
CA LYS A 66 -0.80 -1.07 10.65
C LYS A 66 -1.88 -0.07 11.06
N ILE A 67 -1.70 1.21 10.74
CA ILE A 67 -2.65 2.28 11.09
C ILE A 67 -4.00 2.04 10.40
N THR A 68 -4.02 1.60 9.15
CA THR A 68 -5.24 1.26 8.42
C THR A 68 -6.01 0.15 9.14
N PHE A 69 -5.35 -0.94 9.51
CA PHE A 69 -6.00 -2.03 10.24
C PHE A 69 -6.44 -1.61 11.64
N MET A 70 -5.63 -0.79 12.34
CA MET A 70 -6.05 -0.22 13.63
C MET A 70 -7.30 0.65 13.50
N ALA A 71 -7.40 1.49 12.46
CA ALA A 71 -8.58 2.30 12.21
C ALA A 71 -9.82 1.43 11.98
N TYR A 72 -9.73 0.34 11.22
CA TYR A 72 -10.83 -0.60 11.07
C TYR A 72 -11.20 -1.31 12.38
N LYS A 73 -10.23 -1.59 13.25
CA LYS A 73 -10.53 -2.16 14.59
C LYS A 73 -11.26 -1.14 15.47
N ILE A 74 -10.81 0.11 15.51
CA ILE A 74 -11.46 1.20 16.26
C ILE A 74 -12.91 1.40 15.80
N ASN A 75 -13.15 1.31 14.49
CA ASN A 75 -14.49 1.43 13.92
C ASN A 75 -15.38 0.19 14.14
N GLY A 76 -14.85 -0.89 14.74
CA GLY A 76 -15.58 -2.14 14.94
C GLY A 76 -15.72 -3.04 13.70
N ASP A 77 -15.04 -2.69 12.62
CA ASP A 77 -15.03 -3.49 11.38
C ASP A 77 -14.17 -4.76 11.50
N LEU A 78 -13.12 -4.71 12.33
CA LEU A 78 -12.17 -5.79 12.60
C LEU A 78 -11.98 -5.98 14.11
N LYS A 79 -11.58 -7.18 14.51
CA LYS A 79 -11.18 -7.51 15.88
C LYS A 79 -10.00 -8.47 15.91
N ASP A 80 -9.39 -8.66 17.08
CA ASP A 80 -8.27 -9.58 17.27
C ASP A 80 -8.62 -10.99 16.77
N GLY A 81 -7.70 -11.59 16.05
CA GLY A 81 -7.84 -12.91 15.47
C GLY A 81 -8.64 -12.98 14.16
N ASP A 82 -9.21 -11.87 13.69
CA ASP A 82 -9.81 -11.83 12.35
C ASP A 82 -8.76 -12.08 11.27
N GLU A 83 -9.18 -12.69 10.17
CA GLU A 83 -8.33 -13.13 9.08
C GLU A 83 -8.28 -12.10 7.95
N VAL A 84 -7.05 -11.88 7.44
CA VAL A 84 -6.78 -11.05 6.27
C VAL A 84 -6.16 -11.93 5.18
N LEU A 85 -6.84 -12.04 4.05
CA LEU A 85 -6.29 -12.73 2.87
C LEU A 85 -5.20 -11.88 2.25
N VAL A 86 -4.04 -12.48 1.98
CA VAL A 86 -2.84 -11.80 1.47
C VAL A 86 -2.09 -12.73 0.50
N PRO A 87 -1.46 -12.23 -0.58
CA PRO A 87 -0.71 -13.06 -1.50
C PRO A 87 0.49 -13.71 -0.80
N ALA A 88 0.72 -15.01 -1.05
CA ALA A 88 1.77 -15.79 -0.38
C ALA A 88 3.20 -15.35 -0.75
N ASN A 89 3.37 -14.70 -1.89
CA ASN A 89 4.65 -14.22 -2.43
C ASN A 89 4.93 -12.74 -2.15
N THR A 90 4.15 -12.11 -1.25
CA THR A 90 4.37 -10.69 -0.92
C THR A 90 5.64 -10.48 -0.10
N TYR A 91 6.11 -9.23 -0.06
CA TYR A 91 7.18 -8.84 0.85
C TYR A 91 6.72 -8.92 2.30
N ILE A 92 7.64 -9.28 3.19
CA ILE A 92 7.35 -9.50 4.63
C ILE A 92 6.63 -8.30 5.29
N ALA A 93 6.82 -7.09 4.79
CA ALA A 93 6.18 -5.89 5.29
C ALA A 93 4.64 -5.99 5.34
N SER A 94 4.02 -6.58 4.32
CA SER A 94 2.57 -6.79 4.26
C SER A 94 2.10 -7.69 5.41
N ILE A 95 2.88 -8.72 5.73
CA ILE A 95 2.58 -9.66 6.81
C ILE A 95 2.74 -8.99 8.18
N LEU A 96 3.84 -8.22 8.36
CA LEU A 96 4.09 -7.48 9.59
C LEU A 96 3.00 -6.43 9.86
N GLY A 97 2.49 -5.76 8.82
CA GLY A 97 1.36 -4.84 8.96
C GLY A 97 0.12 -5.51 9.54
N ILE A 98 -0.17 -6.76 9.13
CA ILE A 98 -1.30 -7.55 9.62
C ILE A 98 -1.05 -8.05 11.05
N THR A 99 0.10 -8.72 11.29
CA THR A 99 0.36 -9.39 12.57
C THR A 99 0.61 -8.42 13.71
N SER A 100 1.17 -7.24 13.43
CA SER A 100 1.44 -6.21 14.44
C SER A 100 0.20 -5.66 15.15
N VAL A 101 -0.99 -5.95 14.63
CA VAL A 101 -2.27 -5.52 15.20
C VAL A 101 -3.17 -6.71 15.60
N ASN A 102 -2.57 -7.87 15.87
CA ASN A 102 -3.25 -9.11 16.28
C ASN A 102 -4.26 -9.66 15.26
N LEU A 103 -4.09 -9.36 13.96
CA LEU A 103 -4.83 -10.00 12.89
C LEU A 103 -4.04 -11.21 12.36
N LYS A 104 -4.74 -12.13 11.69
CA LYS A 104 -4.14 -13.37 11.15
C LYS A 104 -4.01 -13.27 9.63
N PRO A 105 -2.79 -13.33 9.07
CA PRO A 105 -2.62 -13.46 7.63
C PRO A 105 -3.05 -14.86 7.19
N VAL A 106 -3.84 -14.93 6.13
CA VAL A 106 -4.21 -16.16 5.44
C VAL A 106 -3.67 -16.08 4.02
N PHE A 107 -2.71 -16.93 3.73
CA PHE A 107 -2.01 -16.90 2.46
C PHE A 107 -2.86 -17.45 1.32
N VAL A 108 -2.87 -16.71 0.23
CA VAL A 108 -3.50 -17.08 -1.03
C VAL A 108 -2.39 -17.19 -2.08
N GLU A 109 -2.35 -18.32 -2.76
CA GLU A 109 -1.40 -18.52 -3.85
C GLU A 109 -1.56 -17.45 -4.93
N PRO A 110 -0.45 -16.92 -5.46
CA PRO A 110 -0.50 -15.98 -6.56
C PRO A 110 -0.98 -16.65 -7.85
N ASP A 111 -1.43 -15.83 -8.74
CA ASP A 111 -1.63 -16.19 -10.14
C ASP A 111 -0.27 -16.29 -10.84
N PRO A 112 0.04 -17.38 -11.55
CA PRO A 112 1.36 -17.62 -12.12
C PRO A 112 1.75 -16.66 -13.26
N GLU A 113 0.76 -16.03 -13.91
CA GLU A 113 1.02 -15.09 -15.02
C GLU A 113 1.19 -13.65 -14.54
N THR A 114 0.50 -13.30 -13.45
CA THR A 114 0.48 -11.92 -12.96
C THR A 114 1.30 -11.71 -11.71
N PHE A 115 1.62 -12.79 -10.96
CA PHE A 115 2.21 -12.79 -9.64
C PHE A 115 1.41 -12.07 -8.56
N ASN A 116 0.22 -11.60 -8.89
CA ASN A 116 -0.71 -10.99 -7.95
C ASN A 116 -1.64 -12.03 -7.32
N ILE A 117 -2.35 -11.66 -6.27
CA ILE A 117 -3.27 -12.54 -5.56
C ILE A 117 -4.29 -13.16 -6.53
N CYS A 118 -4.40 -14.48 -6.54
CA CYS A 118 -5.29 -15.21 -7.44
C CYS A 118 -6.75 -15.11 -6.99
N THR A 119 -7.58 -14.36 -7.74
CA THR A 119 -8.99 -14.13 -7.42
C THR A 119 -9.85 -15.40 -7.37
N LYS A 120 -9.49 -16.42 -8.16
CA LYS A 120 -10.14 -17.74 -8.14
C LYS A 120 -9.87 -18.46 -6.83
N LYS A 121 -8.62 -18.44 -6.35
CA LYS A 121 -8.20 -19.12 -5.11
C LYS A 121 -8.67 -18.38 -3.84
N ILE A 122 -8.92 -17.07 -3.90
CA ILE A 122 -9.52 -16.30 -2.79
C ILE A 122 -10.83 -16.94 -2.32
N GLN A 123 -11.70 -17.32 -3.24
CA GLN A 123 -13.05 -17.82 -2.90
C GLN A 123 -13.02 -19.08 -2.04
N THR A 124 -12.01 -19.93 -2.22
CA THR A 124 -11.84 -21.17 -1.46
C THR A 124 -11.28 -20.92 -0.04
N LYS A 125 -10.68 -19.74 0.19
CA LYS A 125 -10.07 -19.38 1.48
C LYS A 125 -10.98 -18.53 2.37
N ILE A 126 -12.04 -17.92 1.79
CA ILE A 126 -12.97 -17.09 2.55
C ILE A 126 -13.81 -17.94 3.51
N ASN A 127 -13.81 -17.56 4.79
CA ASN A 127 -14.63 -18.16 5.83
C ASN A 127 -15.22 -17.07 6.76
N LYS A 128 -15.90 -17.47 7.84
CA LYS A 128 -16.56 -16.53 8.78
C LYS A 128 -15.61 -15.57 9.49
N LYS A 129 -14.33 -15.96 9.64
CA LYS A 129 -13.28 -15.15 10.29
C LYS A 129 -12.61 -14.19 9.30
N THR A 130 -12.76 -14.41 7.98
CA THR A 130 -12.19 -13.54 6.96
C THR A 130 -12.92 -12.20 6.96
N LYS A 131 -12.20 -11.11 7.21
CA LYS A 131 -12.74 -9.75 7.30
C LYS A 131 -12.10 -8.77 6.33
N ALA A 132 -10.93 -9.11 5.77
CA ALA A 132 -10.24 -8.23 4.82
C ALA A 132 -9.48 -9.03 3.76
N ILE A 133 -9.21 -8.35 2.64
CA ILE A 133 -8.28 -8.74 1.60
C ILE A 133 -7.24 -7.62 1.51
N LEU A 134 -5.96 -7.96 1.60
CA LEU A 134 -4.85 -7.09 1.27
C LEU A 134 -4.33 -7.49 -0.10
N ALA A 135 -4.69 -6.71 -1.12
CA ALA A 135 -4.13 -6.84 -2.46
C ALA A 135 -2.78 -6.14 -2.51
N VAL A 136 -1.78 -6.78 -3.09
CA VAL A 136 -0.44 -6.21 -3.24
C VAL A 136 -0.10 -6.15 -4.72
N ASP A 137 0.24 -4.97 -5.19
CA ASP A 137 0.57 -4.70 -6.59
C ASP A 137 2.05 -4.99 -6.86
N LEU A 138 2.41 -6.26 -6.89
CA LEU A 138 3.80 -6.67 -7.03
C LEU A 138 4.41 -6.24 -8.37
N TYR A 139 5.66 -5.82 -8.31
CA TYR A 139 6.48 -5.45 -9.47
C TYR A 139 5.88 -4.32 -10.33
N GLY A 140 5.02 -3.48 -9.73
CA GLY A 140 4.38 -2.36 -10.42
C GLY A 140 3.16 -2.75 -11.26
N ARG A 141 2.69 -4.00 -11.18
CA ARG A 141 1.49 -4.48 -11.86
C ARG A 141 0.30 -4.47 -10.90
N PRO A 142 -0.75 -3.67 -11.15
CA PRO A 142 -1.95 -3.68 -10.33
C PRO A 142 -2.62 -5.06 -10.27
N ALA A 143 -3.11 -5.45 -9.09
CA ALA A 143 -3.96 -6.62 -8.93
C ALA A 143 -5.30 -6.41 -9.65
N ASP A 144 -6.06 -7.49 -9.89
CA ASP A 144 -7.41 -7.37 -10.44
C ASP A 144 -8.38 -6.80 -9.40
N LEU A 145 -8.26 -5.48 -9.17
CA LEU A 145 -9.05 -4.76 -8.18
C LEU A 145 -10.56 -4.79 -8.50
N PHE A 146 -10.95 -4.94 -9.76
CA PHE A 146 -12.36 -5.05 -10.14
C PHE A 146 -12.97 -6.35 -9.63
N ALA A 147 -12.31 -7.48 -9.88
CA ALA A 147 -12.76 -8.77 -9.36
C ALA A 147 -12.70 -8.82 -7.84
N LEU A 148 -11.61 -8.31 -7.23
CA LEU A 148 -11.45 -8.23 -5.77
C LEU A 148 -12.54 -7.38 -5.11
N LYS A 149 -12.89 -6.24 -5.70
CA LYS A 149 -13.98 -5.36 -5.22
C LYS A 149 -15.34 -6.05 -5.28
N LYS A 150 -15.63 -6.81 -6.35
CA LYS A 150 -16.86 -7.61 -6.45
C LYS A 150 -16.92 -8.67 -5.34
N ILE A 151 -15.81 -9.38 -5.10
CA ILE A 151 -15.71 -10.38 -4.04
C ILE A 151 -15.90 -9.73 -2.67
N ALA A 152 -15.17 -8.68 -2.38
CA ALA A 152 -15.21 -7.96 -1.10
C ALA A 152 -16.63 -7.44 -0.80
N LYS A 153 -17.29 -6.84 -1.79
CA LYS A 153 -18.68 -6.36 -1.67
C LYS A 153 -19.66 -7.50 -1.39
N LYS A 154 -19.59 -8.61 -2.17
CA LYS A 154 -20.46 -9.79 -1.99
C LYS A 154 -20.28 -10.42 -0.61
N LYS A 155 -19.07 -10.47 -0.09
CA LYS A 155 -18.74 -11.10 1.19
C LYS A 155 -18.76 -10.13 2.37
N LYS A 156 -19.02 -8.84 2.13
CA LYS A 156 -19.04 -7.77 3.15
C LYS A 156 -17.71 -7.68 3.94
N ILE A 157 -16.59 -7.82 3.25
CA ILE A 157 -15.23 -7.71 3.80
C ILE A 157 -14.50 -6.49 3.25
N LYS A 158 -13.47 -6.02 3.94
CA LYS A 158 -12.69 -4.85 3.51
C LYS A 158 -11.71 -5.24 2.39
N LEU A 159 -11.46 -4.31 1.47
CA LEU A 159 -10.40 -4.43 0.48
C LEU A 159 -9.40 -3.30 0.71
N ILE A 160 -8.15 -3.67 0.93
CA ILE A 160 -7.01 -2.77 1.08
C ILE A 160 -6.03 -3.06 -0.06
N GLU A 161 -5.45 -2.02 -0.61
CA GLU A 161 -4.45 -2.10 -1.67
C GLU A 161 -3.10 -1.63 -1.13
N ASP A 162 -2.09 -2.47 -1.25
CA ASP A 162 -0.68 -2.13 -1.04
C ASP A 162 -0.06 -1.79 -2.39
N ALA A 163 -0.01 -0.50 -2.69
CA ALA A 163 0.53 0.06 -3.92
C ALA A 163 1.98 0.56 -3.78
N ALA A 164 2.74 0.04 -2.81
CA ALA A 164 4.12 0.48 -2.55
C ALA A 164 5.03 0.40 -3.78
N GLN A 165 4.76 -0.55 -4.69
CA GLN A 165 5.54 -0.75 -5.91
C GLN A 165 4.84 -0.23 -7.17
N SER A 166 3.62 0.29 -7.09
CA SER A 166 2.76 0.58 -8.24
C SER A 166 2.23 2.01 -8.30
N LEU A 167 2.79 2.93 -7.50
CA LEU A 167 2.31 4.31 -7.49
C LEU A 167 2.30 4.91 -8.90
N GLY A 168 1.11 5.31 -9.38
CA GLY A 168 0.89 5.84 -10.72
C GLY A 168 0.52 4.81 -11.78
N ALA A 169 0.53 3.52 -11.45
CA ALA A 169 -0.01 2.49 -12.33
C ALA A 169 -1.53 2.70 -12.54
N LYS A 170 -2.01 2.33 -13.71
CA LYS A 170 -3.43 2.52 -14.09
C LYS A 170 -3.99 1.23 -14.66
N ILE A 171 -5.20 0.89 -14.23
CA ILE A 171 -5.98 -0.18 -14.85
C ILE A 171 -6.88 0.47 -15.90
N LYS A 172 -6.76 0.01 -17.16
CA LYS A 172 -7.71 0.45 -18.20
C LYS A 172 -9.09 -0.15 -17.88
N THR A 173 -10.09 0.70 -17.73
CA THR A 173 -11.49 0.26 -17.78
C THR A 173 -11.82 0.05 -19.25
N SER A 174 -12.18 -1.18 -19.61
CA SER A 174 -12.78 -1.48 -20.91
C SER A 174 -14.12 -0.80 -21.04
#